data_ad3f88b805a19971934036fd7df6a21c
#
_entry.id   ad3f88b805a19971934036fd7df6a21c
#
_cell.length_a   1.000
_cell.length_b   1.000
_cell.length_c   1.000
_cell.angle_alpha   90.00
_cell.angle_beta   90.00
_cell.angle_gamma   90.00
#
_symmetry.space_group_name_H-M   'P 1'
#
loop_
_entity.id
_entity.type
_entity.pdbx_description
1 polymer ?
#
loop_
_entity_poly.entity_id
_entity_poly.type
_entity_poly.pdbx_seq_one_letter_code
_entity_poly.pdbx_strand_id
1 'polypeptide(L)'
;LSNTKNTKQPIVQKVYTKTDESGYEVERKRAQKINFAKFQELLQRNVSKTVSKTYTQYTRDLLDQYVQSPLNNIDNIREVSRFLTRVSMLYKQMISYFSTMPLYTYNITPLADYTKDFDPDKQLKNYEKVLKIFHHFNIAQELQNVVSNTIRDGMYVGWMSGDDENGIFLMPLDVQYCRIYGKTQEGMWITYFDASFFDKSNNKDFITGVNNDGVGVWDQVFIDGYNQYKSGGRDYQYFRLSPENTLTLIASTDDEFYVPLPYFLPLFKSLLNLLDTENLVAAKEELQNYKLILNKIPLMDSDNVDDFAISLELVNQFDAIIKEILPDLVGWGTTPYESSQVIDFEKSTSATDTDNLNKAMNNLFANAGINRLIVSSGDSSNANGIKYSNANDLGKMSVYLRRIESWLNYWIKNHITDGVYLQIFDQTQYNRDDYISRMKDASAFGIGKMDYMCALGDDPYVAYNKLRFEALVLNVNQYAIPFNSSYTQSSSGADGRPLLPEEDLSPEGQATRDSGKNEDKGNK
;
A
#
# COMPACT_ATOMS: atom_id res chain seq x y z
N LEU A 1 -56.17 27.73 -8.08
CA LEU A 1 -54.77 27.62 -8.52
C LEU A 1 -54.00 26.94 -7.40
N SER A 2 -53.99 25.63 -7.45
CA SER A 2 -53.34 24.73 -6.50
C SER A 2 -51.88 24.53 -6.89
N ASN A 3 -50.96 24.97 -6.05
CA ASN A 3 -49.55 24.63 -6.11
C ASN A 3 -49.35 23.27 -5.42
N THR A 4 -49.32 22.20 -6.19
CA THR A 4 -48.83 20.90 -5.74
C THR A 4 -47.31 20.94 -5.71
N LYS A 5 -46.72 21.11 -4.53
CA LYS A 5 -45.32 20.82 -4.27
C LYS A 5 -45.07 19.33 -4.44
N ASN A 6 -44.44 18.96 -5.54
CA ASN A 6 -43.83 17.64 -5.72
C ASN A 6 -42.65 17.48 -4.76
N THR A 7 -42.93 17.06 -3.56
CA THR A 7 -41.92 16.51 -2.66
C THR A 7 -41.52 15.14 -3.20
N LYS A 8 -40.41 15.06 -3.90
CA LYS A 8 -39.74 13.80 -4.18
C LYS A 8 -39.43 13.12 -2.84
N GLN A 9 -40.20 12.13 -2.48
CA GLN A 9 -39.87 11.25 -1.36
C GLN A 9 -38.55 10.57 -1.66
N PRO A 10 -37.63 10.45 -0.69
CA PRO A 10 -36.38 9.74 -0.86
C PRO A 10 -36.67 8.28 -1.22
N ILE A 11 -35.90 7.77 -2.13
CA ILE A 11 -36.00 6.44 -2.77
C ILE A 11 -36.01 5.28 -1.75
N VAL A 12 -35.67 5.56 -0.50
CA VAL A 12 -35.50 4.58 0.59
C VAL A 12 -36.80 4.16 1.28
N GLN A 13 -37.91 4.91 1.15
CA GLN A 13 -39.17 4.59 1.83
C GLN A 13 -39.95 3.40 1.23
N LYS A 14 -39.45 2.77 0.15
CA LYS A 14 -40.08 1.58 -0.45
C LYS A 14 -39.50 0.23 -0.01
N VAL A 15 -38.52 0.24 0.88
CA VAL A 15 -37.67 -0.93 1.20
C VAL A 15 -38.32 -1.94 2.14
N TYR A 16 -39.34 -1.57 2.89
CA TYR A 16 -39.86 -2.40 3.96
C TYR A 16 -41.27 -2.94 3.80
N THR A 17 -41.74 -3.12 2.58
CA THR A 17 -42.94 -3.95 2.37
C THR A 17 -42.50 -5.42 2.22
N LYS A 18 -42.80 -6.17 3.24
CA LYS A 18 -42.63 -7.62 3.35
C LYS A 18 -43.16 -8.36 2.12
N THR A 19 -42.30 -8.73 1.17
CA THR A 19 -42.51 -9.89 0.28
C THR A 19 -41.32 -9.95 -0.70
N ASP A 20 -40.45 -10.84 -0.47
CA ASP A 20 -39.33 -11.35 -1.26
C ASP A 20 -37.97 -11.18 -0.59
N GLU A 21 -37.49 -12.31 -0.10
CA GLU A 21 -36.11 -12.39 0.48
C GLU A 21 -35.03 -11.94 -0.52
N SER A 22 -35.25 -12.16 -1.81
CA SER A 22 -34.33 -11.73 -2.88
C SER A 22 -34.26 -10.20 -3.07
N GLY A 23 -35.41 -9.50 -2.95
CA GLY A 23 -35.48 -8.04 -3.03
C GLY A 23 -34.77 -7.37 -1.84
N TYR A 24 -34.91 -7.95 -0.66
CA TYR A 24 -34.29 -7.46 0.55
C TYR A 24 -32.73 -7.54 0.50
N GLU A 25 -32.20 -8.65 0.00
CA GLU A 25 -30.75 -8.81 -0.19
C GLU A 25 -30.16 -7.81 -1.20
N VAL A 26 -30.84 -7.58 -2.33
CA VAL A 26 -30.36 -6.65 -3.36
C VAL A 26 -30.31 -5.22 -2.83
N GLU A 27 -31.28 -4.82 -2.02
CA GLU A 27 -31.32 -3.46 -1.48
C GLU A 27 -30.37 -3.27 -0.31
N ARG A 28 -30.14 -4.29 0.53
CA ARG A 28 -29.10 -4.28 1.55
C ARG A 28 -27.70 -4.16 0.93
N LYS A 29 -27.43 -4.90 -0.16
CA LYS A 29 -26.19 -4.75 -0.95
C LYS A 29 -26.04 -3.37 -1.57
N ARG A 30 -27.14 -2.75 -2.03
CA ARG A 30 -27.16 -1.37 -2.51
C ARG A 30 -26.86 -0.38 -1.38
N ALA A 31 -27.46 -0.55 -0.22
CA ALA A 31 -27.25 0.30 0.94
C ALA A 31 -25.78 0.27 1.40
N GLN A 32 -25.16 -0.91 1.46
CA GLN A 32 -23.73 -1.04 1.80
C GLN A 32 -22.81 -0.37 0.77
N LYS A 33 -23.10 -0.54 -0.54
CA LYS A 33 -22.33 0.15 -1.60
C LYS A 33 -22.44 1.67 -1.50
N ILE A 34 -23.64 2.18 -1.18
CA ILE A 34 -23.86 3.62 -0.96
C ILE A 34 -23.07 4.11 0.27
N ASN A 35 -23.02 3.33 1.32
CA ASN A 35 -22.28 3.66 2.54
C ASN A 35 -20.78 3.75 2.27
N PHE A 36 -20.21 2.80 1.54
CA PHE A 36 -18.81 2.81 1.16
C PHE A 36 -18.46 4.01 0.26
N ALA A 37 -19.30 4.29 -0.74
CA ALA A 37 -19.12 5.46 -1.60
C ALA A 37 -19.20 6.79 -0.83
N LYS A 38 -20.15 6.91 0.09
CA LYS A 38 -20.26 8.08 0.97
C LYS A 38 -19.06 8.23 1.89
N PHE A 39 -18.53 7.12 2.41
CA PHE A 39 -17.33 7.12 3.23
C PHE A 39 -16.09 7.56 2.43
N GLN A 40 -15.93 7.07 1.20
CA GLN A 40 -14.86 7.53 0.31
C GLN A 40 -14.99 9.04 -0.01
N GLU A 41 -16.20 9.54 -0.23
CA GLU A 41 -16.45 10.97 -0.43
C GLU A 41 -16.05 11.79 0.80
N LEU A 42 -16.34 11.31 2.01
CA LEU A 42 -15.93 11.93 3.26
C LEU A 42 -14.40 11.98 3.40
N LEU A 43 -13.72 10.89 3.10
CA LEU A 43 -12.26 10.84 3.08
C LEU A 43 -11.67 11.84 2.07
N GLN A 44 -12.23 11.90 0.85
CA GLN A 44 -11.78 12.83 -0.17
C GLN A 44 -11.99 14.30 0.23
N ARG A 45 -13.12 14.63 0.85
CA ARG A 45 -13.40 15.98 1.37
C ARG A 45 -12.42 16.38 2.47
N ASN A 46 -12.04 15.46 3.34
CA ASN A 46 -11.05 15.73 4.38
C ASN A 46 -9.63 15.90 3.81
N VAL A 47 -9.29 15.14 2.77
CA VAL A 47 -8.01 15.25 2.07
C VAL A 47 -7.91 16.56 1.25
N SER A 48 -8.98 16.97 0.57
CA SER A 48 -8.94 18.16 -0.30
C SER A 48 -8.74 19.48 0.45
N LYS A 49 -9.15 19.57 1.71
CA LYS A 49 -8.94 20.77 2.53
C LYS A 49 -7.49 21.01 2.96
N THR A 50 -6.66 19.98 2.93
CA THR A 50 -5.25 20.08 3.35
C THR A 50 -4.32 20.56 2.24
N VAL A 51 -4.78 20.61 0.97
CA VAL A 51 -3.95 20.87 -0.22
C VAL A 51 -3.62 22.36 -0.44
N SER A 52 -4.30 23.31 0.21
CA SER A 52 -4.18 24.73 -0.13
C SER A 52 -3.04 25.51 0.57
N LYS A 53 -2.12 24.82 1.27
CA LYS A 53 -1.02 25.49 1.97
C LYS A 53 0.27 25.43 1.15
N THR A 54 0.90 26.58 0.99
CA THR A 54 2.07 26.87 0.16
C THR A 54 3.34 26.14 0.63
N TYR A 55 4.26 25.83 -0.30
CA TYR A 55 5.54 25.14 -0.13
C TYR A 55 6.47 25.67 1.00
N THR A 56 6.29 26.90 1.45
CA THR A 56 7.10 27.54 2.50
C THR A 56 6.74 27.13 3.93
N GLN A 57 5.78 26.24 4.14
CA GLN A 57 5.24 25.94 5.48
C GLN A 57 6.13 25.04 6.33
N TYR A 58 6.95 24.17 5.71
CA TYR A 58 7.77 23.21 6.42
C TYR A 58 9.25 23.53 6.25
N THR A 59 9.84 24.18 7.26
CA THR A 59 11.27 24.44 7.34
C THR A 59 12.00 23.30 8.07
N ARG A 60 13.34 23.23 7.88
CA ARG A 60 14.18 22.25 8.58
C ARG A 60 14.15 22.43 10.10
N ASP A 61 14.15 23.68 10.56
CA ASP A 61 14.13 24.02 11.98
C ASP A 61 12.81 23.60 12.62
N LEU A 62 11.69 23.76 11.91
CA LEU A 62 10.38 23.32 12.36
C LEU A 62 10.33 21.79 12.47
N LEU A 63 10.90 21.08 11.49
CA LEU A 63 11.01 19.63 11.54
C LEU A 63 11.86 19.15 12.71
N ASP A 64 13.01 19.82 12.95
CA ASP A 64 13.89 19.50 14.10
C ASP A 64 13.14 19.68 15.43
N GLN A 65 12.29 20.71 15.57
CA GLN A 65 11.44 20.91 16.74
C GLN A 65 10.42 19.77 16.89
N TYR A 66 9.79 19.33 15.80
CA TYR A 66 8.82 18.24 15.83
C TYR A 66 9.47 16.92 16.25
N VAL A 67 10.67 16.63 15.75
CA VAL A 67 11.41 15.40 16.05
C VAL A 67 11.94 15.39 17.49
N GLN A 68 12.25 16.55 18.09
CA GLN A 68 12.68 16.63 19.49
C GLN A 68 11.57 16.25 20.48
N SER A 69 10.31 16.45 20.12
CA SER A 69 9.16 16.09 20.96
C SER A 69 8.10 15.36 20.13
N PRO A 70 8.36 14.14 19.67
CA PRO A 70 7.53 13.46 18.68
C PRO A 70 6.13 13.12 19.21
N LEU A 71 5.98 12.83 20.50
CA LEU A 71 4.69 12.56 21.13
C LEU A 71 3.71 13.72 20.99
N ASN A 72 4.21 14.95 21.20
CA ASN A 72 3.38 16.17 21.15
C ASN A 72 3.14 16.63 19.70
N ASN A 73 3.97 16.21 18.77
CA ASN A 73 3.98 16.68 17.38
C ASN A 73 3.66 15.57 16.36
N ILE A 74 3.14 14.44 16.79
CA ILE A 74 2.89 13.30 15.91
C ILE A 74 1.98 13.65 14.72
N ASP A 75 0.95 14.45 14.94
CA ASP A 75 0.03 14.85 13.90
C ASP A 75 0.68 15.83 12.90
N ASN A 76 1.54 16.73 13.39
CA ASN A 76 2.36 17.61 12.54
C ASN A 76 3.35 16.80 11.69
N ILE A 77 4.01 15.79 12.28
CA ILE A 77 4.92 14.88 11.56
C ILE A 77 4.18 14.11 10.47
N ARG A 78 2.97 13.63 10.75
CA ARG A 78 2.11 12.97 9.74
C ARG A 78 1.70 13.92 8.62
N GLU A 79 1.40 15.18 8.95
CA GLU A 79 1.11 16.19 7.93
C GLU A 79 2.31 16.45 7.02
N VAL A 80 3.53 16.52 7.56
CA VAL A 80 4.76 16.61 6.76
C VAL A 80 4.92 15.39 5.85
N SER A 81 4.69 14.18 6.35
CA SER A 81 4.74 12.95 5.56
C SER A 81 3.74 12.98 4.39
N ARG A 82 2.51 13.38 4.67
CA ARG A 82 1.44 13.52 3.66
C ARG A 82 1.78 14.61 2.63
N PHE A 83 2.38 15.70 3.07
CA PHE A 83 2.89 16.75 2.20
C PHE A 83 3.99 16.22 1.26
N LEU A 84 5.02 15.57 1.83
CA LEU A 84 6.11 14.98 1.05
C LEU A 84 5.61 13.94 0.05
N THR A 85 4.61 13.14 0.40
CA THR A 85 3.98 12.18 -0.54
C THR A 85 3.36 12.86 -1.77
N ARG A 86 2.94 14.12 -1.65
CA ARG A 86 2.33 14.89 -2.76
C ARG A 86 3.36 15.62 -3.60
N VAL A 87 4.42 16.15 -2.99
CA VAL A 87 5.37 17.02 -3.66
C VAL A 87 6.64 16.30 -4.10
N SER A 88 7.06 15.25 -3.40
CA SER A 88 8.25 14.47 -3.73
C SER A 88 7.87 13.16 -4.40
N MET A 89 8.12 13.08 -5.72
CA MET A 89 7.91 11.84 -6.47
C MET A 89 8.77 10.70 -5.92
N LEU A 90 9.98 11.02 -5.47
CA LEU A 90 10.91 10.08 -4.88
C LEU A 90 10.35 9.45 -3.60
N TYR A 91 9.83 10.28 -2.69
CA TYR A 91 9.21 9.79 -1.46
C TYR A 91 7.99 8.91 -1.74
N LYS A 92 7.16 9.33 -2.70
CA LYS A 92 6.01 8.53 -3.15
C LYS A 92 6.45 7.18 -3.72
N GLN A 93 7.53 7.14 -4.52
CA GLN A 93 8.07 5.89 -5.07
C GLN A 93 8.61 4.97 -3.99
N MET A 94 9.27 5.50 -2.95
CA MET A 94 9.75 4.71 -1.81
C MET A 94 8.60 4.03 -1.06
N ILE A 95 7.52 4.75 -0.78
CA ILE A 95 6.32 4.18 -0.15
C ILE A 95 5.70 3.13 -1.07
N SER A 96 5.55 3.45 -2.35
CA SER A 96 4.97 2.54 -3.34
C SER A 96 5.79 1.26 -3.48
N TYR A 97 7.13 1.36 -3.51
CA TYR A 97 8.02 0.21 -3.60
C TYR A 97 7.74 -0.83 -2.51
N PHE A 98 7.70 -0.41 -1.25
CA PHE A 98 7.45 -1.32 -0.15
C PHE A 98 6.01 -1.85 -0.13
N SER A 99 5.02 -1.03 -0.47
CA SER A 99 3.62 -1.45 -0.46
C SER A 99 3.23 -2.34 -1.65
N THR A 100 3.96 -2.26 -2.78
CA THR A 100 3.68 -3.08 -3.98
C THR A 100 4.63 -4.26 -4.13
N MET A 101 5.69 -4.36 -3.32
CA MET A 101 6.63 -5.46 -3.38
C MET A 101 5.97 -6.82 -3.10
N PRO A 102 5.17 -7.01 -2.01
CA PRO A 102 4.44 -8.23 -1.78
C PRO A 102 3.31 -8.39 -2.80
N LEU A 103 3.11 -9.61 -3.27
CA LEU A 103 1.99 -9.93 -4.17
C LEU A 103 0.67 -10.13 -3.42
N TYR A 104 0.72 -10.21 -2.09
CA TYR A 104 -0.43 -10.48 -1.22
C TYR A 104 -1.22 -11.74 -1.59
N THR A 105 -0.54 -12.68 -2.24
CA THR A 105 -1.10 -14.01 -2.49
C THR A 105 -1.27 -14.75 -1.17
N TYR A 106 -2.35 -15.49 -1.05
CA TYR A 106 -2.70 -16.17 0.20
C TYR A 106 -3.38 -17.51 -0.09
N ASN A 107 -3.42 -18.36 0.90
CA ASN A 107 -4.25 -19.55 0.91
C ASN A 107 -4.99 -19.67 2.25
N ILE A 108 -6.11 -20.38 2.23
CA ILE A 108 -6.89 -20.70 3.42
C ILE A 108 -6.82 -22.21 3.61
N THR A 109 -6.22 -22.63 4.73
CA THR A 109 -5.99 -24.03 5.07
C THR A 109 -6.98 -24.45 6.15
N PRO A 110 -7.70 -25.58 6.00
CA PRO A 110 -8.54 -26.09 7.06
C PRO A 110 -7.69 -26.58 8.24
N LEU A 111 -8.09 -26.19 9.45
CA LEU A 111 -7.56 -26.69 10.72
C LEU A 111 -8.60 -27.61 11.34
N ALA A 112 -8.35 -28.89 11.33
CA ALA A 112 -9.27 -29.86 11.91
C ALA A 112 -8.60 -30.60 13.09
N ASP A 113 -9.30 -30.69 14.21
CA ASP A 113 -8.91 -31.56 15.30
C ASP A 113 -9.52 -32.94 15.05
N TYR A 114 -8.77 -33.79 14.36
CA TYR A 114 -9.20 -35.14 14.01
C TYR A 114 -9.26 -36.08 15.22
N THR A 115 -8.88 -35.63 16.41
CA THR A 115 -8.88 -36.43 17.64
C THR A 115 -10.19 -36.33 18.42
N LYS A 116 -11.07 -35.38 18.07
CA LYS A 116 -12.41 -35.17 18.66
C LYS A 116 -13.50 -35.54 17.68
N ASP A 117 -14.74 -35.34 18.05
CA ASP A 117 -15.93 -35.55 17.22
C ASP A 117 -15.86 -34.66 15.96
N PHE A 118 -15.10 -35.12 14.95
CA PHE A 118 -14.88 -34.43 13.70
C PHE A 118 -16.07 -34.60 12.77
N ASP A 119 -16.71 -33.47 12.41
CA ASP A 119 -17.80 -33.42 11.43
C ASP A 119 -17.26 -32.83 10.11
N PRO A 120 -17.01 -33.67 9.08
CA PRO A 120 -16.49 -33.23 7.80
C PRO A 120 -17.39 -32.23 7.08
N ASP A 121 -18.72 -32.40 7.18
CA ASP A 121 -19.69 -31.55 6.47
C ASP A 121 -19.74 -30.15 7.08
N LYS A 122 -19.70 -30.06 8.39
CA LYS A 122 -19.61 -28.78 9.08
C LYS A 122 -18.31 -28.06 8.77
N GLN A 123 -17.19 -28.79 8.80
CA GLN A 123 -15.88 -28.24 8.46
C GLN A 123 -15.84 -27.72 7.03
N LEU A 124 -16.36 -28.48 6.07
CA LEU A 124 -16.42 -28.09 4.67
C LEU A 124 -17.26 -26.81 4.47
N LYS A 125 -18.43 -26.73 5.11
CA LYS A 125 -19.29 -25.53 5.05
C LYS A 125 -18.60 -24.30 5.62
N ASN A 126 -17.92 -24.43 6.75
CA ASN A 126 -17.17 -23.33 7.34
C ASN A 126 -16.01 -22.88 6.43
N TYR A 127 -15.29 -23.82 5.85
CA TYR A 127 -14.21 -23.54 4.90
C TYR A 127 -14.72 -22.82 3.65
N GLU A 128 -15.79 -23.32 3.03
CA GLU A 128 -16.40 -22.69 1.85
C GLU A 128 -16.94 -21.28 2.16
N LYS A 129 -17.47 -21.08 3.38
CA LYS A 129 -17.93 -19.77 3.84
C LYS A 129 -16.78 -18.77 3.91
N VAL A 130 -15.66 -19.15 4.53
CA VAL A 130 -14.48 -18.28 4.64
C VAL A 130 -13.90 -17.98 3.26
N LEU A 131 -13.75 -18.98 2.40
CA LEU A 131 -13.29 -18.78 1.02
C LEU A 131 -14.14 -17.75 0.27
N LYS A 132 -15.47 -17.83 0.37
CA LYS A 132 -16.40 -16.92 -0.30
C LYS A 132 -16.29 -15.49 0.23
N ILE A 133 -16.17 -15.31 1.54
CA ILE A 133 -16.05 -14.00 2.18
C ILE A 133 -14.75 -13.31 1.69
N PHE A 134 -13.63 -14.01 1.73
CA PHE A 134 -12.35 -13.43 1.32
C PHE A 134 -12.23 -13.22 -0.20
N HIS A 135 -12.90 -14.01 -1.01
CA HIS A 135 -13.00 -13.76 -2.45
C HIS A 135 -13.63 -12.39 -2.75
N HIS A 136 -14.64 -11.97 -1.99
CA HIS A 136 -15.27 -10.66 -2.17
C HIS A 136 -14.50 -9.51 -1.54
N PHE A 137 -13.61 -9.79 -0.60
CA PHE A 137 -12.85 -8.78 0.15
C PHE A 137 -11.74 -8.11 -0.66
N ASN A 138 -11.27 -8.72 -1.77
CA ASN A 138 -10.14 -8.23 -2.57
C ASN A 138 -8.89 -7.92 -1.72
N ILE A 139 -8.44 -8.93 -1.00
CA ILE A 139 -7.39 -8.85 0.01
C ILE A 139 -6.11 -8.15 -0.49
N ALA A 140 -5.71 -8.38 -1.74
CA ALA A 140 -4.49 -7.81 -2.30
C ALA A 140 -4.53 -6.27 -2.36
N GLN A 141 -5.65 -5.70 -2.83
CA GLN A 141 -5.82 -4.25 -2.91
C GLN A 141 -5.94 -3.62 -1.52
N GLU A 142 -6.70 -4.24 -0.62
CA GLU A 142 -6.88 -3.74 0.73
C GLU A 142 -5.57 -3.75 1.51
N LEU A 143 -4.80 -4.85 1.46
CA LEU A 143 -3.54 -4.94 2.19
C LEU A 143 -2.46 -4.00 1.62
N GLN A 144 -2.43 -3.79 0.31
CA GLN A 144 -1.55 -2.79 -0.29
C GLN A 144 -1.84 -1.39 0.28
N ASN A 145 -3.12 -1.01 0.39
CA ASN A 145 -3.55 0.25 0.98
C ASN A 145 -3.16 0.35 2.46
N VAL A 146 -3.37 -0.72 3.22
CA VAL A 146 -3.00 -0.81 4.64
C VAL A 146 -1.50 -0.56 4.82
N VAL A 147 -0.66 -1.26 4.09
CA VAL A 147 0.81 -1.13 4.17
C VAL A 147 1.27 0.26 3.72
N SER A 148 0.74 0.77 2.61
CA SER A 148 1.07 2.11 2.11
C SER A 148 0.78 3.21 3.13
N ASN A 149 -0.41 3.17 3.74
CA ASN A 149 -0.80 4.15 4.76
C ASN A 149 0.02 3.97 6.05
N THR A 150 0.33 2.73 6.44
CA THR A 150 1.19 2.47 7.61
C THR A 150 2.56 3.08 7.44
N ILE A 151 3.21 2.90 6.30
CA ILE A 151 4.53 3.46 6.02
C ILE A 151 4.49 4.99 6.01
N ARG A 152 3.44 5.58 5.40
CA ARG A 152 3.28 7.02 5.28
C ARG A 152 2.97 7.70 6.61
N ASP A 153 1.98 7.20 7.36
CA ASP A 153 1.44 7.87 8.55
C ASP A 153 2.01 7.29 9.87
N GLY A 154 2.86 6.25 9.78
CA GLY A 154 3.43 5.56 10.93
C GLY A 154 2.51 4.50 11.52
N MET A 155 1.22 4.56 11.26
CA MET A 155 0.25 3.53 11.60
C MET A 155 -0.94 3.55 10.65
N TYR A 156 -1.65 2.44 10.62
CA TYR A 156 -2.95 2.29 10.02
C TYR A 156 -3.94 1.77 11.06
N VAL A 157 -5.13 2.33 11.05
CA VAL A 157 -6.27 1.81 11.83
C VAL A 157 -7.44 1.63 10.88
N GLY A 158 -7.96 0.43 10.81
CA GLY A 158 -9.11 0.10 9.96
C GLY A 158 -10.16 -0.67 10.76
N TRP A 159 -11.41 -0.35 10.54
CA TRP A 159 -12.55 -1.04 11.11
C TRP A 159 -13.15 -2.00 10.09
N MET A 160 -13.22 -3.29 10.42
CA MET A 160 -13.88 -4.27 9.57
C MET A 160 -15.39 -4.15 9.74
N SER A 161 -16.06 -3.78 8.66
CA SER A 161 -17.51 -3.62 8.60
C SER A 161 -18.11 -4.52 7.52
N GLY A 162 -19.38 -4.78 7.62
CA GLY A 162 -20.09 -5.68 6.71
C GLY A 162 -20.49 -7.00 7.36
N ASP A 163 -21.00 -7.89 6.57
CA ASP A 163 -21.42 -9.23 6.99
C ASP A 163 -21.06 -10.30 5.96
N ASP A 164 -21.22 -11.55 6.36
CA ASP A 164 -20.86 -12.71 5.54
C ASP A 164 -21.76 -12.94 4.32
N GLU A 165 -22.94 -12.33 4.27
CA GLU A 165 -23.86 -12.44 3.14
C GLU A 165 -23.57 -11.37 2.07
N ASN A 166 -23.32 -10.14 2.50
CA ASN A 166 -23.17 -8.97 1.63
C ASN A 166 -21.72 -8.61 1.34
N GLY A 167 -20.78 -9.25 2.02
CA GLY A 167 -19.35 -8.99 1.94
C GLY A 167 -18.84 -8.07 3.04
N ILE A 168 -17.56 -8.15 3.28
CA ILE A 168 -16.83 -7.34 4.25
C ILE A 168 -15.94 -6.32 3.55
N PHE A 169 -15.66 -5.23 4.23
CA PHE A 169 -14.72 -4.21 3.77
C PHE A 169 -14.00 -3.60 4.97
N LEU A 170 -12.79 -3.11 4.75
CA LEU A 170 -11.98 -2.48 5.76
C LEU A 170 -12.12 -0.96 5.66
N MET A 171 -12.79 -0.35 6.62
CA MET A 171 -13.02 1.09 6.69
C MET A 171 -11.81 1.79 7.33
N PRO A 172 -10.99 2.57 6.60
CA PRO A 172 -9.87 3.26 7.18
C PRO A 172 -10.32 4.38 8.10
N LEU A 173 -9.83 4.39 9.33
CA LEU A 173 -10.08 5.45 10.30
C LEU A 173 -8.96 6.50 10.22
N ASP A 174 -9.30 7.76 10.48
CA ASP A 174 -8.29 8.82 10.52
C ASP A 174 -7.41 8.65 11.76
N VAL A 175 -6.14 8.33 11.51
CA VAL A 175 -5.15 8.04 12.56
C VAL A 175 -4.88 9.21 13.51
N GLN A 176 -5.26 10.44 13.15
CA GLN A 176 -5.18 11.60 14.04
C GLN A 176 -6.16 11.48 15.21
N TYR A 177 -7.27 10.76 15.01
CA TYR A 177 -8.30 10.50 16.02
C TYR A 177 -8.17 9.14 16.69
N CYS A 178 -7.13 8.38 16.37
CA CYS A 178 -6.88 7.08 16.96
C CYS A 178 -5.74 7.15 17.97
N ARG A 179 -5.91 6.46 19.10
CA ARG A 179 -4.88 6.33 20.15
C ARG A 179 -4.72 4.88 20.52
N ILE A 180 -3.48 4.43 20.62
CA ILE A 180 -3.15 3.07 21.05
C ILE A 180 -2.91 3.09 22.55
N TYR A 181 -3.51 2.15 23.26
CA TYR A 181 -3.40 2.06 24.72
C TYR A 181 -2.54 0.87 25.18
N GLY A 182 -2.60 -0.25 24.46
CA GLY A 182 -1.89 -1.45 24.83
C GLY A 182 -2.22 -2.62 23.92
N LYS A 183 -1.93 -3.83 24.38
CA LYS A 183 -2.25 -5.08 23.67
C LYS A 183 -3.14 -5.97 24.50
N THR A 184 -3.93 -6.80 23.83
CA THR A 184 -4.64 -7.93 24.45
C THR A 184 -3.67 -9.06 24.79
N GLN A 185 -4.12 -10.06 25.54
CA GLN A 185 -3.32 -11.27 25.81
C GLN A 185 -2.95 -12.04 24.53
N GLU A 186 -3.75 -11.92 23.49
CA GLU A 186 -3.52 -12.54 22.18
C GLU A 186 -2.64 -11.66 21.26
N GLY A 187 -2.11 -10.52 21.77
CA GLY A 187 -1.18 -9.66 21.07
C GLY A 187 -1.84 -8.61 20.16
N MET A 188 -3.18 -8.53 20.13
CA MET A 188 -3.89 -7.53 19.32
C MET A 188 -3.86 -6.15 19.97
N TRP A 189 -3.76 -5.10 19.17
CA TRP A 189 -3.74 -3.74 19.69
C TRP A 189 -5.10 -3.29 20.21
N ILE A 190 -5.09 -2.61 21.35
CA ILE A 190 -6.25 -1.94 21.91
C ILE A 190 -6.22 -0.49 21.44
N THR A 191 -7.17 -0.12 20.60
CA THR A 191 -7.26 1.20 19.99
C THR A 191 -8.50 1.93 20.49
N TYR A 192 -8.35 3.21 20.79
CA TYR A 192 -9.42 4.14 21.14
C TYR A 192 -9.63 5.13 20.00
N PHE A 193 -10.87 5.48 19.76
CA PHE A 193 -11.25 6.47 18.76
C PHE A 193 -11.81 7.72 19.43
N ASP A 194 -11.42 8.89 18.95
CA ASP A 194 -11.84 10.19 19.43
C ASP A 194 -13.17 10.60 18.78
N ALA A 195 -14.24 10.61 19.57
CA ALA A 195 -15.58 10.97 19.12
C ALA A 195 -15.69 12.42 18.63
N SER A 196 -14.76 13.30 18.99
CA SER A 196 -14.73 14.69 18.49
C SER A 196 -14.51 14.78 16.98
N PHE A 197 -14.07 13.67 16.32
CA PHE A 197 -14.06 13.53 14.87
C PHE A 197 -15.40 13.92 14.24
N PHE A 198 -16.50 13.55 14.88
CA PHE A 198 -17.86 13.80 14.39
C PHE A 198 -18.37 15.22 14.66
N ASP A 199 -17.67 16.01 15.48
CA ASP A 199 -18.02 17.43 15.69
C ASP A 199 -17.61 18.32 14.54
N LYS A 200 -16.70 17.86 13.66
CA LYS A 200 -16.36 18.60 12.45
C LYS A 200 -17.55 18.66 11.51
N SER A 201 -17.83 19.86 10.98
CA SER A 201 -19.00 20.12 10.12
C SER A 201 -19.17 19.13 8.96
N ASN A 202 -18.05 18.60 8.44
CA ASN A 202 -18.07 17.65 7.33
C ASN A 202 -18.41 16.21 7.76
N ASN A 203 -18.23 15.85 9.04
CA ASN A 203 -18.40 14.50 9.55
C ASN A 203 -19.73 14.34 10.29
N LYS A 204 -20.24 15.43 10.83
CA LYS A 204 -21.47 15.46 11.63
C LYS A 204 -22.68 14.95 10.86
N ASP A 205 -22.83 15.36 9.61
CA ASP A 205 -23.98 14.97 8.79
C ASP A 205 -24.01 13.48 8.51
N PHE A 206 -22.85 12.81 8.52
CA PHE A 206 -22.76 11.37 8.25
C PHE A 206 -23.10 10.50 9.46
N ILE A 207 -22.90 11.00 10.69
CA ILE A 207 -23.29 10.24 11.88
C ILE A 207 -24.73 10.56 12.32
N THR A 208 -25.19 11.80 12.09
CA THR A 208 -26.54 12.22 12.44
C THR A 208 -27.55 11.98 11.32
N GLY A 209 -27.10 11.96 10.07
CA GLY A 209 -27.94 11.71 8.87
C GLY A 209 -28.38 10.25 8.67
N VAL A 210 -28.02 9.41 9.56
CA VAL A 210 -28.38 7.97 9.61
C VAL A 210 -29.86 7.70 9.91
N ASN A 211 -30.65 8.56 9.68
CA ASN A 211 -31.63 8.89 10.54
C ASN A 211 -32.92 8.17 10.60
N ASN A 212 -33.58 7.82 9.66
CA ASN A 212 -34.88 7.20 9.80
C ASN A 212 -34.99 5.81 9.17
N ASP A 213 -33.96 5.43 8.41
CA ASP A 213 -34.01 4.21 7.59
C ASP A 213 -32.98 3.14 8.00
N GLY A 214 -32.25 3.35 9.10
CA GLY A 214 -31.26 2.38 9.62
C GLY A 214 -30.00 2.20 8.75
N VAL A 215 -29.85 2.98 7.69
CA VAL A 215 -28.73 2.90 6.74
C VAL A 215 -27.72 4.01 7.06
N GLY A 216 -26.81 3.72 7.98
CA GLY A 216 -25.71 4.61 8.33
C GLY A 216 -24.43 4.30 7.58
N VAL A 217 -23.54 5.28 7.52
CA VAL A 217 -22.16 5.08 7.05
C VAL A 217 -21.32 4.41 8.14
N TRP A 218 -21.69 4.62 9.39
CA TRP A 218 -20.95 4.18 10.57
C TRP A 218 -21.68 3.07 11.32
N ASP A 219 -20.93 2.10 11.79
CA ASP A 219 -21.47 1.03 12.63
C ASP A 219 -21.94 1.57 13.97
N GLN A 220 -22.83 0.84 14.63
CA GLN A 220 -23.50 1.25 15.87
C GLN A 220 -22.51 1.64 16.98
N VAL A 221 -21.34 1.01 17.04
CA VAL A 221 -20.28 1.31 18.02
C VAL A 221 -19.84 2.78 17.95
N PHE A 222 -19.73 3.34 16.75
CA PHE A 222 -19.35 4.75 16.55
C PHE A 222 -20.47 5.70 16.94
N ILE A 223 -21.72 5.33 16.63
CA ILE A 223 -22.91 6.11 17.00
C ILE A 223 -23.05 6.15 18.52
N ASP A 224 -22.92 5.02 19.17
CA ASP A 224 -23.00 4.90 20.62
C ASP A 224 -21.87 5.68 21.32
N GLY A 225 -20.63 5.56 20.81
CA GLY A 225 -19.49 6.31 21.32
C GLY A 225 -19.69 7.82 21.19
N TYR A 226 -20.21 8.31 20.07
CA TYR A 226 -20.52 9.72 19.88
C TYR A 226 -21.65 10.20 20.79
N ASN A 227 -22.73 9.42 20.96
CA ASN A 227 -23.82 9.75 21.86
C ASN A 227 -23.37 9.83 23.33
N GLN A 228 -22.49 8.90 23.75
CA GLN A 228 -21.88 8.96 25.08
C GLN A 228 -21.03 10.23 25.27
N TYR A 229 -20.23 10.58 24.28
CA TYR A 229 -19.45 11.81 24.29
C TYR A 229 -20.35 13.06 24.39
N LYS A 230 -21.45 13.12 23.65
CA LYS A 230 -22.39 14.24 23.70
C LYS A 230 -23.13 14.37 25.04
N SER A 231 -23.42 13.27 25.70
CA SER A 231 -24.11 13.25 26.99
C SER A 231 -23.17 13.41 28.19
N GLY A 232 -21.96 12.80 28.12
CA GLY A 232 -21.00 12.72 29.21
C GLY A 232 -19.84 13.72 29.14
N GLY A 233 -19.70 14.46 28.03
CA GLY A 233 -18.63 15.45 27.84
C GLY A 233 -17.24 14.84 27.59
N ARG A 234 -16.19 15.60 27.97
CA ARG A 234 -14.79 15.28 27.66
C ARG A 234 -14.32 13.95 28.25
N ASP A 235 -14.87 13.47 29.34
CA ASP A 235 -14.48 12.20 29.98
C ASP A 235 -14.82 11.00 29.10
N TYR A 236 -15.77 11.16 28.18
CA TYR A 236 -16.19 10.13 27.20
C TYR A 236 -15.74 10.44 25.78
N GLN A 237 -14.76 11.34 25.60
CA GLN A 237 -14.26 11.72 24.27
C GLN A 237 -13.65 10.54 23.54
N TYR A 238 -12.95 9.65 24.27
CA TYR A 238 -12.30 8.48 23.70
C TYR A 238 -13.09 7.21 24.04
N PHE A 239 -13.57 6.51 23.04
CA PHE A 239 -14.21 5.21 23.22
C PHE A 239 -13.37 4.08 22.63
N ARG A 240 -13.44 2.94 23.28
CA ARG A 240 -12.67 1.76 22.91
C ARG A 240 -13.28 1.09 21.69
N LEU A 241 -12.46 0.82 20.69
CA LEU A 241 -12.81 -0.05 19.57
C LEU A 241 -12.57 -1.51 19.93
N SER A 242 -13.43 -2.41 19.42
CA SER A 242 -13.25 -3.86 19.57
C SER A 242 -12.00 -4.29 18.80
N PRO A 243 -11.00 -4.93 19.44
CA PRO A 243 -9.81 -5.44 18.76
C PRO A 243 -10.13 -6.47 17.68
N GLU A 244 -11.26 -7.18 17.83
CA GLU A 244 -11.73 -8.16 16.86
C GLU A 244 -12.06 -7.53 15.51
N ASN A 245 -12.67 -6.34 15.53
CA ASN A 245 -13.04 -5.62 14.32
C ASN A 245 -12.04 -4.54 13.90
N THR A 246 -10.98 -4.30 14.71
CA THR A 246 -10.04 -3.22 14.44
C THR A 246 -8.68 -3.73 14.06
N LEU A 247 -8.30 -3.60 12.78
CA LEU A 247 -6.94 -3.79 12.34
C LEU A 247 -6.11 -2.55 12.70
N THR A 248 -5.16 -2.73 13.60
CA THR A 248 -4.17 -1.68 13.91
C THR A 248 -2.78 -2.19 13.56
N LEU A 249 -2.13 -1.52 12.60
CA LEU A 249 -0.79 -1.84 12.13
C LEU A 249 0.13 -0.63 12.39
N ILE A 250 1.32 -0.89 12.94
CA ILE A 250 2.29 0.14 13.32
C ILE A 250 3.56 -0.05 12.52
N ALA A 251 4.14 1.06 12.02
CA ALA A 251 5.37 1.06 11.25
C ALA A 251 6.63 0.73 12.08
N SER A 252 6.61 1.06 13.38
CA SER A 252 7.73 0.77 14.28
C SER A 252 7.84 -0.73 14.58
N THR A 253 9.08 -1.21 14.67
CA THR A 253 9.39 -2.56 15.17
C THR A 253 9.58 -2.57 16.68
N ASP A 254 9.88 -1.41 17.30
CA ASP A 254 10.04 -1.28 18.74
C ASP A 254 8.69 -1.12 19.42
N ASP A 255 8.27 -2.18 20.10
CA ASP A 255 7.03 -2.18 20.87
C ASP A 255 7.11 -1.32 22.15
N GLU A 256 8.30 -0.84 22.53
CA GLU A 256 8.52 -0.03 23.73
C GLU A 256 7.94 1.38 23.63
N PHE A 257 7.84 1.91 22.41
CA PHE A 257 7.32 3.25 22.18
C PHE A 257 5.99 3.17 21.44
N TYR A 258 4.89 3.34 22.15
CA TYR A 258 3.54 3.46 21.58
C TYR A 258 3.35 4.73 20.71
N VAL A 259 4.42 5.21 20.09
CA VAL A 259 4.44 6.40 19.24
C VAL A 259 4.63 5.96 17.80
N PRO A 260 3.56 5.77 17.06
CA PRO A 260 3.66 5.33 15.67
C PRO A 260 4.12 6.47 14.76
N LEU A 261 5.41 6.54 14.48
CA LEU A 261 6.02 7.52 13.59
C LEU A 261 6.10 7.00 12.15
N PRO A 262 6.00 7.89 11.13
CA PRO A 262 6.24 7.52 9.74
C PRO A 262 7.56 6.80 9.54
N TYR A 263 7.55 5.71 8.76
CA TYR A 263 8.72 4.84 8.59
C TYR A 263 9.97 5.60 8.12
N PHE A 264 9.78 6.55 7.21
CA PHE A 264 10.86 7.34 6.62
C PHE A 264 11.08 8.70 7.29
N LEU A 265 10.60 8.90 8.52
CA LEU A 265 10.81 10.15 9.27
C LEU A 265 12.27 10.63 9.28
N PRO A 266 13.29 9.75 9.47
CA PRO A 266 14.69 10.17 9.45
C PRO A 266 15.13 10.79 8.13
N LEU A 267 14.43 10.53 7.03
CA LEU A 267 14.75 11.04 5.69
C LEU A 267 14.07 12.37 5.35
N PHE A 268 13.10 12.83 6.15
CA PHE A 268 12.33 14.04 5.82
C PHE A 268 13.21 15.26 5.61
N LYS A 269 14.25 15.43 6.44
CA LYS A 269 15.21 16.52 6.31
C LYS A 269 15.99 16.45 5.00
N SER A 270 16.43 15.27 4.62
CA SER A 270 17.16 15.04 3.36
C SER A 270 16.25 15.26 2.14
N LEU A 271 14.98 14.87 2.23
CA LEU A 271 13.98 15.09 1.17
C LEU A 271 13.66 16.57 0.99
N LEU A 272 13.49 17.32 2.07
CA LEU A 272 13.30 18.78 2.00
C LEU A 272 14.53 19.46 1.40
N ASN A 273 15.75 19.03 1.80
CA ASN A 273 17.00 19.53 1.21
C ASN A 273 17.08 19.27 -0.29
N LEU A 274 16.66 18.09 -0.73
CA LEU A 274 16.67 17.73 -2.14
C LEU A 274 15.73 18.63 -2.94
N LEU A 275 14.50 18.83 -2.46
CA LEU A 275 13.51 19.74 -3.08
C LEU A 275 14.03 21.19 -3.15
N ASP A 276 14.66 21.68 -2.08
CA ASP A 276 15.26 23.02 -2.08
C ASP A 276 16.40 23.11 -3.10
N THR A 277 17.22 22.06 -3.22
CA THR A 277 18.33 22.01 -4.18
C THR A 277 17.82 21.96 -5.62
N GLU A 278 16.79 21.15 -5.91
CA GLU A 278 16.15 21.10 -7.23
C GLU A 278 15.59 22.46 -7.62
N ASN A 279 14.90 23.14 -6.71
CA ASN A 279 14.38 24.50 -6.95
C ASN A 279 15.50 25.51 -7.17
N LEU A 280 16.62 25.40 -6.44
CA LEU A 280 17.78 26.27 -6.61
C LEU A 280 18.47 26.06 -7.96
N VAL A 281 18.60 24.80 -8.40
CA VAL A 281 19.16 24.48 -9.73
C VAL A 281 18.27 25.03 -10.82
N ALA A 282 16.95 24.82 -10.73
CA ALA A 282 16.00 25.37 -11.69
C ALA A 282 16.05 26.91 -11.76
N ALA A 283 16.12 27.58 -10.59
CA ALA A 283 16.27 29.04 -10.53
C ALA A 283 17.60 29.52 -11.14
N LYS A 284 18.69 28.77 -10.94
CA LYS A 284 19.98 29.08 -11.58
C LYS A 284 19.91 28.92 -13.09
N GLU A 285 19.28 27.84 -13.59
CA GLU A 285 19.09 27.60 -15.02
C GLU A 285 18.25 28.71 -15.65
N GLU A 286 17.19 29.16 -14.97
CA GLU A 286 16.39 30.31 -15.40
C GLU A 286 17.24 31.58 -15.44
N LEU A 287 18.04 31.83 -14.39
CA LEU A 287 18.91 33.03 -14.31
C LEU A 287 20.01 33.01 -15.38
N GLN A 288 20.50 31.84 -15.79
CA GLN A 288 21.50 31.70 -16.86
C GLN A 288 20.96 32.12 -18.24
N ASN A 289 19.65 32.02 -18.42
CA ASN A 289 19.00 32.47 -19.65
C ASN A 289 18.84 34.02 -19.71
N TYR A 290 19.05 34.72 -18.56
CA TYR A 290 18.98 36.17 -18.52
C TYR A 290 20.32 36.80 -18.93
N LYS A 291 20.24 37.74 -19.86
CA LYS A 291 21.36 38.62 -20.26
C LYS A 291 21.02 40.04 -19.86
N LEU A 292 21.95 40.72 -19.21
CA LEU A 292 21.80 42.13 -18.89
C LEU A 292 22.78 42.93 -19.72
N ILE A 293 22.25 43.76 -20.57
CA ILE A 293 23.03 44.69 -21.38
C ILE A 293 23.00 46.04 -20.68
N LEU A 294 24.16 46.46 -20.18
CA LEU A 294 24.35 47.79 -19.63
C LEU A 294 25.01 48.67 -20.68
N ASN A 295 24.31 49.70 -21.10
CA ASN A 295 24.83 50.63 -22.07
C ASN A 295 25.35 51.91 -21.39
N LYS A 296 26.47 52.42 -21.87
CA LYS A 296 27.07 53.65 -21.34
C LYS A 296 26.49 54.86 -22.02
N ILE A 297 26.13 55.86 -21.24
CA ILE A 297 25.87 57.20 -21.76
C ILE A 297 27.21 57.90 -21.97
N PRO A 298 27.53 58.39 -23.20
CA PRO A 298 28.75 59.12 -23.42
C PRO A 298 28.74 60.45 -22.62
N LEU A 299 29.81 60.69 -21.89
CA LEU A 299 30.05 61.94 -21.17
C LEU A 299 30.80 62.91 -22.07
N MET A 300 30.57 64.21 -21.94
CA MET A 300 31.43 65.21 -22.51
C MET A 300 32.74 65.34 -21.75
N ASP A 301 33.78 65.78 -22.43
CA ASP A 301 35.10 66.00 -21.84
C ASP A 301 35.07 67.32 -21.04
N SER A 302 34.41 67.27 -19.86
CA SER A 302 34.27 68.41 -18.96
C SER A 302 34.53 67.97 -17.51
N ASP A 303 34.90 68.92 -16.66
CA ASP A 303 35.16 68.68 -15.21
C ASP A 303 33.87 68.40 -14.41
N ASN A 304 32.71 68.41 -15.02
CA ASN A 304 31.44 68.18 -14.39
C ASN A 304 30.97 66.72 -14.59
N VAL A 305 30.65 66.06 -13.52
CA VAL A 305 30.26 64.63 -13.49
C VAL A 305 28.91 64.38 -14.20
N ASP A 306 28.07 65.42 -14.38
CA ASP A 306 26.70 65.32 -14.91
C ASP A 306 26.57 65.78 -16.37
N ASP A 307 27.69 66.05 -17.09
CA ASP A 307 27.70 66.56 -18.47
C ASP A 307 27.57 65.40 -19.48
N PHE A 308 26.31 65.00 -19.72
CA PHE A 308 26.03 63.94 -20.66
C PHE A 308 26.04 64.49 -22.11
N ALA A 309 26.71 63.79 -23.01
CA ALA A 309 26.77 64.17 -24.45
C ALA A 309 25.43 64.08 -25.19
N ILE A 310 24.45 63.42 -24.53
CA ILE A 310 23.11 63.22 -25.11
C ILE A 310 22.08 63.60 -24.03
N SER A 311 20.98 64.25 -24.43
CA SER A 311 19.92 64.62 -23.50
C SER A 311 19.24 63.39 -22.91
N LEU A 312 18.90 63.46 -21.63
CA LEU A 312 18.26 62.36 -20.88
C LEU A 312 16.92 61.92 -21.51
N GLU A 313 16.19 62.84 -22.13
CA GLU A 313 14.96 62.57 -22.85
C GLU A 313 15.19 61.65 -24.07
N LEU A 314 16.27 61.89 -24.82
CA LEU A 314 16.63 61.10 -25.97
C LEU A 314 17.09 59.70 -25.57
N VAL A 315 17.83 59.57 -24.44
CA VAL A 315 18.22 58.28 -23.86
C VAL A 315 17.01 57.50 -23.48
N ASN A 316 16.02 58.10 -22.78
CA ASN A 316 14.80 57.42 -22.38
C ASN A 316 13.96 56.96 -23.59
N GLN A 317 13.95 57.70 -24.69
CA GLN A 317 13.26 57.29 -25.92
C GLN A 317 13.95 56.08 -26.56
N PHE A 318 15.27 56.08 -26.66
CA PHE A 318 16.03 54.92 -27.15
C PHE A 318 15.88 53.70 -26.25
N ASP A 319 15.92 53.88 -24.92
CA ASP A 319 15.71 52.80 -23.97
C ASP A 319 14.32 52.17 -24.09
N ALA A 320 13.30 52.99 -24.33
CA ALA A 320 11.94 52.50 -24.54
C ALA A 320 11.83 51.65 -25.82
N ILE A 321 12.41 52.15 -26.93
CA ILE A 321 12.41 51.43 -28.21
C ILE A 321 13.19 50.10 -28.10
N ILE A 322 14.35 50.12 -27.44
CA ILE A 322 15.18 48.92 -27.30
C ILE A 322 14.47 47.89 -26.39
N LYS A 323 13.84 48.33 -25.31
CA LYS A 323 13.06 47.43 -24.43
C LYS A 323 11.87 46.79 -25.15
N GLU A 324 11.30 47.44 -26.13
CA GLU A 324 10.19 46.89 -26.93
C GLU A 324 10.66 45.82 -27.94
N ILE A 325 11.92 45.89 -28.36
CA ILE A 325 12.50 44.98 -29.36
C ILE A 325 13.19 43.75 -28.69
N LEU A 326 13.66 43.93 -27.45
CA LEU A 326 14.40 42.87 -26.74
C LEU A 326 13.47 41.74 -26.30
N PRO A 327 13.93 40.49 -26.40
CA PRO A 327 13.22 39.37 -25.81
C PRO A 327 13.06 39.51 -24.27
N ASP A 328 12.01 38.92 -23.71
CA ASP A 328 11.68 38.99 -22.26
C ASP A 328 12.83 38.58 -21.34
N LEU A 329 13.79 37.78 -21.83
CA LEU A 329 14.94 37.28 -21.07
C LEU A 329 16.16 38.21 -21.14
N VAL A 330 16.09 39.35 -21.84
CA VAL A 330 17.21 40.30 -21.95
C VAL A 330 16.86 41.61 -21.24
N GLY A 331 17.50 41.83 -20.10
CA GLY A 331 17.42 43.10 -19.40
C GLY A 331 18.25 44.18 -20.10
N TRP A 332 17.72 45.40 -20.20
CA TRP A 332 18.40 46.58 -20.70
C TRP A 332 18.48 47.64 -19.62
N GLY A 333 19.66 48.19 -19.41
CA GLY A 333 19.88 49.28 -18.49
C GLY A 333 20.91 50.28 -19.04
N THR A 334 20.63 51.57 -18.85
CA THR A 334 21.56 52.63 -19.22
C THR A 334 22.22 53.18 -17.95
N THR A 335 23.54 53.27 -17.95
CA THR A 335 24.33 53.65 -16.79
C THR A 335 25.39 54.67 -17.14
N PRO A 336 25.77 55.58 -16.21
CA PRO A 336 26.85 56.54 -16.40
C PRO A 336 28.27 55.97 -16.20
N TYR A 337 28.39 54.62 -15.95
CA TYR A 337 29.70 54.00 -15.72
C TYR A 337 30.60 53.97 -16.96
N GLU A 338 31.92 53.78 -16.74
CA GLU A 338 32.93 53.99 -17.78
C GLU A 338 32.92 53.07 -18.99
N SER A 339 32.20 51.97 -18.94
CA SER A 339 32.14 51.04 -20.07
C SER A 339 30.78 50.39 -20.26
N SER A 340 30.34 50.19 -21.53
CA SER A 340 29.21 49.31 -21.82
C SER A 340 29.61 47.87 -21.54
N GLN A 341 28.84 47.16 -20.74
CA GLN A 341 29.09 45.78 -20.38
C GLN A 341 27.87 44.93 -20.69
N VAL A 342 28.11 43.78 -21.28
CA VAL A 342 27.13 42.69 -21.33
C VAL A 342 27.41 41.81 -20.15
N ILE A 343 26.54 41.82 -19.15
CA ILE A 343 26.61 40.90 -18.03
C ILE A 343 25.88 39.64 -18.47
N ASP A 344 26.66 38.64 -18.81
CA ASP A 344 26.17 37.31 -19.08
C ASP A 344 26.21 36.52 -17.76
N PHE A 345 25.04 36.08 -17.29
CA PHE A 345 24.94 35.26 -16.11
C PHE A 345 25.31 33.80 -16.41
N GLU A 346 25.74 33.49 -17.63
CA GLU A 346 26.27 32.22 -18.09
C GLU A 346 27.62 31.90 -17.41
N LYS A 347 27.58 31.65 -16.11
CA LYS A 347 28.64 30.90 -15.46
C LYS A 347 28.25 29.44 -15.49
N SER A 348 28.95 28.69 -16.34
CA SER A 348 29.00 27.24 -16.46
C SER A 348 28.09 26.53 -15.45
N THR A 349 26.98 25.99 -15.93
CA THR A 349 26.34 24.82 -15.29
C THR A 349 27.47 23.84 -15.10
N SER A 350 28.08 23.89 -13.96
CA SER A 350 29.18 23.01 -13.70
C SER A 350 28.57 21.61 -13.58
N ALA A 351 29.21 20.65 -14.21
CA ALA A 351 29.05 19.24 -13.93
C ALA A 351 28.92 18.98 -12.40
N THR A 352 29.47 19.86 -11.59
CA THR A 352 29.40 19.93 -10.14
C THR A 352 27.97 20.04 -9.57
N ASP A 353 27.04 20.76 -10.20
CA ASP A 353 25.67 20.92 -9.65
C ASP A 353 24.85 19.65 -9.90
N THR A 354 24.99 19.03 -11.07
CA THR A 354 24.41 17.72 -11.37
C THR A 354 25.02 16.61 -10.52
N ASP A 355 26.34 16.66 -10.31
CA ASP A 355 27.07 15.70 -9.43
C ASP A 355 26.64 15.83 -7.97
N ASN A 356 26.40 17.05 -7.48
CA ASN A 356 25.91 17.28 -6.13
C ASN A 356 24.49 16.76 -5.93
N LEU A 357 23.61 16.96 -6.91
CA LEU A 357 22.27 16.41 -6.91
C LEU A 357 22.30 14.87 -6.89
N ASN A 358 23.12 14.27 -7.76
CA ASN A 358 23.31 12.82 -7.80
C ASN A 358 23.88 12.25 -6.50
N LYS A 359 24.83 12.94 -5.87
CA LYS A 359 25.36 12.56 -4.56
C LYS A 359 24.30 12.66 -3.47
N ALA A 360 23.50 13.72 -3.47
CA ALA A 360 22.39 13.88 -2.51
C ALA A 360 21.35 12.76 -2.66
N MET A 361 20.98 12.41 -3.89
CA MET A 361 20.10 11.29 -4.19
C MET A 361 20.70 9.95 -3.74
N ASN A 362 21.98 9.69 -4.05
CA ASN A 362 22.65 8.46 -3.63
C ASN A 362 22.69 8.32 -2.10
N ASN A 363 23.00 9.39 -1.38
CA ASN A 363 23.00 9.40 0.08
C ASN A 363 21.60 9.16 0.65
N LEU A 364 20.57 9.71 0.02
CA LEU A 364 19.19 9.50 0.44
C LEU A 364 18.79 8.03 0.31
N PHE A 365 19.08 7.38 -0.83
CA PHE A 365 18.80 5.96 -1.02
C PHE A 365 19.60 5.05 -0.09
N ALA A 366 20.87 5.36 0.11
CA ALA A 366 21.72 4.63 1.05
C ALA A 366 21.15 4.70 2.48
N ASN A 367 20.71 5.88 2.91
CA ASN A 367 20.10 6.08 4.22
C ASN A 367 18.70 5.43 4.32
N ALA A 368 17.94 5.38 3.22
CA ALA A 368 16.68 4.68 3.16
C ALA A 368 16.83 3.15 3.22
N GLY A 369 18.04 2.65 2.99
CA GLY A 369 18.31 1.22 2.87
C GLY A 369 17.66 0.59 1.65
N ILE A 370 17.39 1.37 0.60
CA ILE A 370 16.79 0.93 -0.67
C ILE A 370 17.88 1.01 -1.74
N ASN A 371 17.96 -0.02 -2.59
CA ASN A 371 18.86 0.05 -3.72
C ASN A 371 18.34 1.07 -4.75
N ARG A 372 19.17 2.08 -5.07
CA ARG A 372 18.84 3.13 -6.04
C ARG A 372 18.36 2.58 -7.39
N LEU A 373 18.93 1.47 -7.83
CA LEU A 373 18.63 0.84 -9.12
C LEU A 373 17.19 0.34 -9.25
N ILE A 374 16.51 0.14 -8.13
CA ILE A 374 15.11 -0.28 -8.09
C ILE A 374 14.16 0.90 -8.38
N VAL A 375 14.58 2.09 -7.98
CA VAL A 375 13.73 3.31 -8.04
C VAL A 375 14.13 4.24 -9.18
N SER A 376 15.37 4.20 -9.64
CA SER A 376 15.84 5.02 -10.78
C SER A 376 16.66 4.19 -11.75
N SER A 377 16.41 4.37 -13.05
CA SER A 377 17.20 3.78 -14.14
C SER A 377 18.59 4.42 -14.16
N GLY A 378 19.52 3.85 -13.47
CA GLY A 378 20.93 4.23 -13.49
C GLY A 378 21.82 3.02 -13.77
N ASP A 379 23.00 3.28 -14.29
CA ASP A 379 24.01 2.38 -14.84
C ASP A 379 24.01 0.91 -14.41
N SER A 380 24.43 0.06 -15.36
CA SER A 380 24.55 -1.40 -15.33
C SER A 380 24.86 -1.98 -13.95
N SER A 381 23.87 -2.60 -13.37
CA SER A 381 23.93 -3.14 -12.03
C SER A 381 24.15 -4.65 -12.07
N ASN A 382 24.85 -5.10 -11.06
CA ASN A 382 24.98 -6.51 -10.76
C ASN A 382 23.60 -7.08 -10.36
N ALA A 383 22.98 -7.88 -11.24
CA ALA A 383 21.66 -8.48 -11.01
C ALA A 383 21.58 -9.26 -9.69
N ASN A 384 22.68 -9.86 -9.25
CA ASN A 384 22.76 -10.52 -7.95
C ASN A 384 22.65 -9.53 -6.77
N GLY A 385 23.23 -8.34 -6.89
CA GLY A 385 23.12 -7.31 -5.86
C GLY A 385 21.67 -6.84 -5.65
N ILE A 386 20.91 -6.72 -6.76
CA ILE A 386 19.48 -6.39 -6.70
C ILE A 386 18.70 -7.52 -6.02
N LYS A 387 18.97 -8.78 -6.36
CA LYS A 387 18.27 -9.94 -5.76
C LYS A 387 18.48 -10.01 -4.25
N TYR A 388 19.69 -9.77 -3.76
CA TYR A 388 19.97 -9.76 -2.32
C TYR A 388 19.35 -8.56 -1.61
N SER A 389 19.37 -7.37 -2.22
CA SER A 389 18.71 -6.18 -1.67
C SER A 389 17.20 -6.41 -1.52
N ASN A 390 16.55 -6.96 -2.55
CA ASN A 390 15.13 -7.28 -2.50
C ASN A 390 14.78 -8.33 -1.43
N ALA A 391 15.65 -9.31 -1.21
CA ALA A 391 15.45 -10.31 -0.16
C ALA A 391 15.50 -9.67 1.26
N ASN A 392 16.40 -8.71 1.48
CA ASN A 392 16.46 -7.96 2.74
C ASN A 392 15.20 -7.09 2.94
N ASP A 393 14.75 -6.43 1.89
CA ASP A 393 13.55 -5.57 1.94
C ASP A 393 12.27 -6.39 2.14
N LEU A 394 12.20 -7.59 1.54
CA LEU A 394 11.14 -8.55 1.83
C LEU A 394 11.12 -8.94 3.32
N GLY A 395 12.29 -9.16 3.92
CA GLY A 395 12.39 -9.44 5.36
C GLY A 395 11.76 -8.35 6.22
N LYS A 396 11.94 -7.07 5.84
CA LYS A 396 11.28 -5.94 6.54
C LYS A 396 9.75 -5.98 6.34
N MET A 397 9.27 -6.29 5.13
CA MET A 397 7.84 -6.32 4.83
C MET A 397 7.14 -7.55 5.42
N SER A 398 7.83 -8.68 5.54
CA SER A 398 7.25 -9.89 6.13
C SER A 398 6.74 -9.68 7.56
N VAL A 399 7.34 -8.76 8.32
CA VAL A 399 6.87 -8.40 9.66
C VAL A 399 5.45 -7.82 9.60
N TYR A 400 5.18 -6.93 8.64
CA TYR A 400 3.84 -6.36 8.46
C TYR A 400 2.84 -7.42 8.01
N LEU A 401 3.24 -8.27 7.06
CA LEU A 401 2.39 -9.36 6.56
C LEU A 401 2.00 -10.32 7.68
N ARG A 402 2.94 -10.71 8.55
CA ARG A 402 2.66 -11.60 9.71
C ARG A 402 1.72 -10.96 10.72
N ARG A 403 1.85 -9.66 10.97
CA ARG A 403 0.93 -8.94 11.88
C ARG A 403 -0.47 -8.86 11.30
N ILE A 404 -0.60 -8.61 9.99
CA ILE A 404 -1.89 -8.60 9.29
C ILE A 404 -2.49 -10.00 9.28
N GLU A 405 -1.71 -11.03 8.95
CA GLU A 405 -2.12 -12.44 8.96
C GLU A 405 -2.64 -12.85 10.35
N SER A 406 -1.91 -12.49 11.40
CA SER A 406 -2.33 -12.78 12.78
C SER A 406 -3.67 -12.13 13.12
N TRP A 407 -3.87 -10.87 12.71
CA TRP A 407 -5.14 -10.18 12.96
C TRP A 407 -6.29 -10.75 12.10
N LEU A 408 -6.05 -11.08 10.84
CA LEU A 408 -7.08 -11.71 9.98
C LEU A 408 -7.54 -13.05 10.55
N ASN A 409 -6.61 -13.88 11.04
CA ASN A 409 -6.93 -15.13 11.69
C ASN A 409 -7.68 -14.92 13.01
N TYR A 410 -7.34 -13.86 13.76
CA TYR A 410 -8.06 -13.48 14.96
C TYR A 410 -9.50 -13.05 14.63
N TRP A 411 -9.70 -12.29 13.57
CA TRP A 411 -11.02 -11.91 13.09
C TRP A 411 -11.85 -13.13 12.64
N ILE A 412 -11.26 -14.04 11.83
CA ILE A 412 -11.91 -15.27 11.37
C ILE A 412 -12.37 -16.13 12.55
N LYS A 413 -11.50 -16.32 13.53
CA LYS A 413 -11.78 -17.11 14.75
C LYS A 413 -12.98 -16.57 15.51
N ASN A 414 -13.08 -15.25 15.68
CA ASN A 414 -14.12 -14.64 16.50
C ASN A 414 -15.46 -14.46 15.77
N HIS A 415 -15.47 -14.37 14.43
CA HIS A 415 -16.68 -14.07 13.66
C HIS A 415 -17.21 -15.25 12.86
N ILE A 416 -16.38 -16.22 12.49
CA ILE A 416 -16.79 -17.28 11.58
C ILE A 416 -16.50 -18.66 12.18
N THR A 417 -15.23 -19.01 12.34
CA THR A 417 -14.78 -20.33 12.82
C THR A 417 -13.30 -20.32 13.21
N ASP A 418 -12.93 -21.16 14.15
CA ASP A 418 -11.54 -21.48 14.50
C ASP A 418 -10.97 -22.65 13.67
N GLY A 419 -11.79 -23.24 12.79
CA GLY A 419 -11.44 -24.42 11.99
C GLY A 419 -10.64 -24.11 10.71
N VAL A 420 -10.15 -22.89 10.49
CA VAL A 420 -9.37 -22.53 9.31
C VAL A 420 -8.25 -21.57 9.66
N TYR A 421 -7.22 -21.53 8.81
CA TYR A 421 -6.10 -20.61 8.93
C TYR A 421 -5.80 -19.95 7.57
N LEU A 422 -5.82 -18.64 7.53
CA LEU A 422 -5.40 -17.83 6.39
C LEU A 422 -3.89 -17.61 6.50
N GLN A 423 -3.16 -17.98 5.47
CA GLN A 423 -1.72 -17.76 5.36
C GLN A 423 -1.43 -16.83 4.18
N ILE A 424 -0.73 -15.74 4.45
CA ILE A 424 -0.22 -14.84 3.42
C ILE A 424 1.16 -15.33 2.99
N PHE A 425 1.39 -15.47 1.70
CA PHE A 425 2.66 -15.96 1.17
C PHE A 425 3.72 -14.84 1.15
N ASP A 426 4.95 -15.20 1.50
CA ASP A 426 6.13 -14.34 1.36
C ASP A 426 6.58 -14.26 -0.12
N GLN A 427 5.61 -13.99 -1.03
CA GLN A 427 5.81 -13.93 -2.46
C GLN A 427 5.88 -12.48 -2.92
N THR A 428 6.88 -12.18 -3.76
CA THR A 428 7.11 -10.87 -4.36
C THR A 428 7.29 -11.02 -5.86
N GLN A 429 7.26 -9.90 -6.58
CA GLN A 429 7.62 -9.86 -8.01
C GLN A 429 9.01 -10.44 -8.29
N TYR A 430 9.95 -10.32 -7.34
CA TYR A 430 11.35 -10.68 -7.51
C TYR A 430 11.67 -12.15 -7.18
N ASN A 431 10.88 -12.81 -6.35
CA ASN A 431 11.06 -14.21 -5.98
C ASN A 431 9.94 -15.11 -6.52
N ARG A 432 9.07 -14.58 -7.37
CA ARG A 432 7.86 -15.25 -7.85
C ARG A 432 8.17 -16.61 -8.46
N ASP A 433 9.12 -16.66 -9.38
CA ASP A 433 9.45 -17.89 -10.12
C ASP A 433 10.08 -18.94 -9.20
N ASP A 434 10.99 -18.52 -8.31
CA ASP A 434 11.60 -19.41 -7.31
C ASP A 434 10.53 -19.94 -6.33
N TYR A 435 9.55 -19.10 -5.96
CA TYR A 435 8.46 -19.48 -5.07
C TYR A 435 7.50 -20.49 -5.73
N ILE A 436 7.08 -20.20 -6.96
CA ILE A 436 6.23 -21.07 -7.77
C ILE A 436 6.92 -22.43 -8.02
N SER A 437 8.22 -22.43 -8.32
CA SER A 437 8.98 -23.68 -8.53
C SER A 437 8.97 -24.54 -7.28
N ARG A 438 9.20 -23.97 -6.09
CA ARG A 438 9.14 -24.70 -4.82
C ARG A 438 7.77 -25.29 -4.54
N MET A 439 6.70 -24.51 -4.80
CA MET A 439 5.32 -24.99 -4.61
C MET A 439 4.94 -26.07 -5.62
N LYS A 440 5.42 -25.93 -6.86
CA LYS A 440 5.26 -26.95 -7.89
C LYS A 440 5.91 -28.26 -7.48
N ASP A 441 7.15 -28.21 -6.99
CA ASP A 441 7.89 -29.40 -6.54
C ASP A 441 7.16 -30.08 -5.38
N ALA A 442 6.69 -29.32 -4.38
CA ALA A 442 5.87 -29.85 -3.28
C ALA A 442 4.58 -30.50 -3.81
N SER A 443 3.91 -29.87 -4.75
CA SER A 443 2.65 -30.36 -5.34
C SER A 443 2.87 -31.64 -6.17
N ALA A 444 4.05 -31.83 -6.75
CA ALA A 444 4.41 -33.06 -7.47
C ALA A 444 4.44 -34.30 -6.53
N PHE A 445 4.73 -34.08 -5.26
CA PHE A 445 4.60 -35.10 -4.21
C PHE A 445 3.18 -35.26 -3.65
N GLY A 446 2.20 -34.57 -4.21
CA GLY A 446 0.79 -34.63 -3.80
C GLY A 446 0.41 -33.70 -2.65
N ILE A 447 1.33 -32.86 -2.19
CA ILE A 447 1.15 -31.93 -1.07
C ILE A 447 0.91 -30.51 -1.59
N GLY A 448 -0.05 -29.77 -1.01
CA GLY A 448 -0.22 -28.34 -1.26
C GLY A 448 -0.62 -27.97 -2.70
N LYS A 449 -1.53 -28.73 -3.34
CA LYS A 449 -2.05 -28.36 -4.66
C LYS A 449 -2.74 -27.00 -4.66
N MET A 450 -3.49 -26.71 -3.60
CA MET A 450 -4.12 -25.39 -3.41
C MET A 450 -3.06 -24.29 -3.25
N ASP A 451 -1.99 -24.54 -2.45
CA ASP A 451 -0.89 -23.59 -2.28
C ASP A 451 -0.21 -23.27 -3.62
N TYR A 452 -0.01 -24.28 -4.46
CA TYR A 452 0.57 -24.09 -5.79
C TYR A 452 -0.32 -23.22 -6.68
N MET A 453 -1.63 -23.47 -6.73
CA MET A 453 -2.56 -22.67 -7.52
C MET A 453 -2.63 -21.22 -7.01
N CYS A 454 -2.67 -21.04 -5.70
CA CYS A 454 -2.65 -19.72 -5.09
C CYS A 454 -1.32 -18.97 -5.33
N ALA A 455 -0.18 -19.69 -5.33
CA ALA A 455 1.12 -19.12 -5.69
C ALA A 455 1.21 -18.72 -7.17
N LEU A 456 0.48 -19.36 -8.07
CA LEU A 456 0.33 -18.93 -9.46
C LEU A 456 -0.45 -17.62 -9.60
N GLY A 457 -1.24 -17.24 -8.58
CA GLY A 457 -2.05 -16.03 -8.54
C GLY A 457 -3.55 -16.29 -8.58
N ASP A 458 -3.99 -17.54 -8.51
CA ASP A 458 -5.41 -17.84 -8.37
C ASP A 458 -5.88 -17.46 -6.95
N ASP A 459 -7.04 -16.82 -6.86
CA ASP A 459 -7.75 -16.67 -5.60
C ASP A 459 -8.14 -18.04 -5.03
N PRO A 460 -8.03 -18.27 -3.69
CA PRO A 460 -8.30 -19.58 -3.09
C PRO A 460 -9.71 -20.12 -3.40
N TYR A 461 -10.73 -19.27 -3.46
CA TYR A 461 -12.08 -19.69 -3.82
C TYR A 461 -12.17 -20.13 -5.28
N VAL A 462 -11.50 -19.40 -6.18
CA VAL A 462 -11.41 -19.75 -7.60
C VAL A 462 -10.64 -21.05 -7.79
N ALA A 463 -9.51 -21.20 -7.14
CA ALA A 463 -8.69 -22.42 -7.17
C ALA A 463 -9.49 -23.64 -6.69
N TYR A 464 -10.18 -23.52 -5.56
CA TYR A 464 -11.03 -24.56 -5.03
C TYR A 464 -12.16 -24.97 -6.01
N ASN A 465 -12.84 -23.98 -6.59
CA ASN A 465 -13.91 -24.26 -7.57
C ASN A 465 -13.38 -24.87 -8.87
N LYS A 466 -12.21 -24.44 -9.37
CA LYS A 466 -11.56 -25.06 -10.52
C LYS A 466 -11.32 -26.56 -10.26
N LEU A 467 -10.69 -26.90 -9.14
CA LEU A 467 -10.41 -28.30 -8.79
C LEU A 467 -11.68 -29.14 -8.69
N ARG A 468 -12.74 -28.60 -8.06
CA ARG A 468 -14.02 -29.29 -7.96
C ARG A 468 -14.69 -29.49 -9.31
N PHE A 469 -14.70 -28.46 -10.15
CA PHE A 469 -15.29 -28.53 -11.49
C PHE A 469 -14.57 -29.54 -12.38
N GLU A 470 -13.25 -29.53 -12.36
CA GLU A 470 -12.42 -30.49 -13.10
C GLU A 470 -12.64 -31.92 -12.63
N ALA A 471 -12.73 -32.13 -11.32
CA ALA A 471 -12.91 -33.45 -10.75
C ALA A 471 -14.35 -34.01 -10.93
N LEU A 472 -15.38 -33.17 -10.67
CA LEU A 472 -16.77 -33.63 -10.57
C LEU A 472 -17.57 -33.50 -11.88
N VAL A 473 -17.28 -32.47 -12.67
CA VAL A 473 -18.04 -32.15 -13.89
C VAL A 473 -17.31 -32.64 -15.14
N LEU A 474 -16.04 -32.26 -15.28
CA LEU A 474 -15.23 -32.63 -16.43
C LEU A 474 -14.64 -34.04 -16.31
N ASN A 475 -14.60 -34.60 -15.11
CA ASN A 475 -14.03 -35.92 -14.81
C ASN A 475 -12.61 -36.08 -15.39
N VAL A 476 -11.78 -35.03 -15.27
CA VAL A 476 -10.46 -34.91 -15.90
C VAL A 476 -9.57 -36.10 -15.55
N ASN A 477 -9.66 -36.61 -14.31
CA ASN A 477 -8.88 -37.76 -13.85
C ASN A 477 -9.13 -39.05 -14.67
N GLN A 478 -10.28 -39.13 -15.33
CA GLN A 478 -10.61 -40.26 -16.20
C GLN A 478 -10.02 -40.12 -17.61
N TYR A 479 -9.90 -38.89 -18.12
CA TYR A 479 -9.51 -38.59 -19.49
C TYR A 479 -8.09 -38.07 -19.62
N ALA A 480 -7.60 -37.32 -18.65
CA ALA A 480 -6.24 -36.77 -18.60
C ALA A 480 -5.39 -37.55 -17.60
N ILE A 481 -4.99 -38.72 -17.95
CA ILE A 481 -4.03 -39.53 -17.14
C ILE A 481 -2.65 -38.90 -17.32
N PRO A 482 -2.02 -38.38 -16.26
CA PRO A 482 -0.63 -37.88 -16.38
C PRO A 482 0.30 -39.00 -16.88
N PHE A 483 1.20 -38.67 -17.79
CA PHE A 483 2.23 -39.61 -18.14
C PHE A 483 2.95 -40.08 -16.89
N ASN A 484 2.91 -41.39 -16.61
CA ASN A 484 3.63 -41.96 -15.49
C ASN A 484 5.11 -41.61 -15.65
N SER A 485 5.66 -40.78 -14.79
CA SER A 485 7.10 -40.63 -14.69
C SER A 485 7.67 -41.96 -14.22
N SER A 486 8.88 -42.27 -14.63
CA SER A 486 9.58 -43.51 -14.21
C SER A 486 9.71 -43.72 -12.70
N TYR A 487 9.28 -42.71 -11.91
CA TYR A 487 9.23 -42.72 -10.43
C TYR A 487 7.84 -43.01 -9.85
N THR A 488 6.77 -42.99 -10.65
CA THR A 488 5.45 -43.41 -10.19
C THR A 488 5.35 -44.92 -10.25
N GLN A 489 5.87 -45.58 -9.25
CA GLN A 489 5.54 -46.96 -9.00
C GLN A 489 4.08 -47.05 -8.59
N SER A 490 3.32 -47.81 -9.34
CA SER A 490 1.96 -48.16 -9.03
C SER A 490 1.89 -48.81 -7.65
N SER A 491 1.11 -48.26 -6.75
CA SER A 491 0.79 -48.85 -5.47
C SER A 491 -0.27 -49.97 -5.55
N SER A 492 -0.65 -50.37 -6.71
CA SER A 492 -1.49 -51.55 -6.93
C SER A 492 -0.57 -52.71 -7.29
N GLY A 493 -0.50 -53.70 -6.42
CA GLY A 493 0.30 -54.93 -6.53
C GLY A 493 0.09 -55.71 -7.82
N ALA A 494 0.53 -55.11 -8.91
CA ALA A 494 0.77 -55.80 -10.17
C ALA A 494 2.27 -55.94 -10.29
N ASP A 495 2.71 -57.15 -10.39
CA ASP A 495 4.06 -57.60 -10.53
C ASP A 495 4.93 -56.68 -11.38
N GLY A 496 6.15 -56.44 -10.92
CA GLY A 496 7.19 -55.77 -11.66
C GLY A 496 7.32 -56.39 -13.05
N ARG A 497 8.16 -55.75 -13.93
CA ARG A 497 8.45 -56.17 -15.29
C ARG A 497 8.23 -57.67 -15.46
N PRO A 498 7.41 -58.12 -16.43
CA PRO A 498 7.14 -59.53 -16.63
C PRO A 498 8.44 -60.30 -16.61
N LEU A 499 8.49 -61.27 -15.73
CA LEU A 499 9.65 -62.14 -15.64
C LEU A 499 9.84 -62.82 -17.02
N LEU A 500 10.97 -62.60 -17.67
CA LEU A 500 11.33 -63.33 -18.85
C LEU A 500 11.21 -64.83 -18.55
N PRO A 501 10.68 -65.64 -19.48
CA PRO A 501 10.70 -67.09 -19.36
C PRO A 501 12.09 -67.58 -19.04
N GLU A 502 12.21 -68.66 -18.26
CA GLU A 502 13.52 -69.23 -17.92
C GLU A 502 14.36 -69.59 -19.09
N GLU A 503 13.70 -69.91 -20.20
CA GLU A 503 14.34 -70.31 -21.50
C GLU A 503 15.03 -69.13 -22.19
N ASP A 504 14.64 -67.88 -21.89
CA ASP A 504 15.17 -66.64 -22.48
C ASP A 504 16.22 -65.95 -21.60
N LEU A 505 16.56 -66.53 -20.45
CA LEU A 505 17.54 -65.92 -19.53
C LEU A 505 18.98 -66.40 -19.90
N SER A 506 19.91 -65.42 -19.87
CA SER A 506 21.34 -65.78 -19.93
C SER A 506 21.75 -66.59 -18.68
N PRO A 507 22.81 -67.33 -18.72
CA PRO A 507 23.30 -68.11 -17.56
C PRO A 507 23.53 -67.27 -16.32
N GLU A 508 23.97 -66.00 -16.48
CA GLU A 508 24.14 -65.04 -15.40
C GLU A 508 22.79 -64.57 -14.86
N GLY A 509 21.76 -64.39 -15.70
CA GLY A 509 20.40 -64.04 -15.34
C GLY A 509 19.71 -65.15 -14.52
N GLN A 510 19.96 -66.41 -14.90
CA GLN A 510 19.45 -67.57 -14.14
C GLN A 510 20.13 -67.70 -12.78
N ALA A 511 21.44 -67.49 -12.68
CA ALA A 511 22.19 -67.52 -11.42
C ALA A 511 21.72 -66.41 -10.46
N THR A 512 21.41 -65.20 -10.99
CA THR A 512 20.87 -64.07 -10.20
C THR A 512 19.46 -64.37 -9.67
N ARG A 513 18.62 -65.02 -10.49
CA ARG A 513 17.27 -65.41 -10.09
C ARG A 513 17.28 -66.52 -9.03
N ASP A 514 18.20 -67.45 -9.12
CA ASP A 514 18.36 -68.55 -8.16
C ASP A 514 18.97 -68.10 -6.81
N SER A 515 19.87 -67.09 -6.85
CA SER A 515 20.40 -66.48 -5.63
C SER A 515 19.31 -65.70 -4.86
N GLY A 516 18.40 -64.99 -5.53
CA GLY A 516 17.27 -64.28 -4.93
C GLY A 516 16.24 -65.22 -4.28
N LYS A 517 16.06 -66.44 -4.80
CA LYS A 517 15.17 -67.44 -4.19
C LYS A 517 15.69 -68.00 -2.87
N ASN A 518 16.99 -67.91 -2.61
CA ASN A 518 17.61 -68.41 -1.38
C ASN A 518 17.60 -67.39 -0.22
N GLU A 519 17.46 -66.10 -0.47
CA GLU A 519 17.40 -65.08 0.57
C GLU A 519 16.02 -64.99 1.25
N ASP A 520 14.95 -65.41 0.58
CA ASP A 520 13.57 -65.31 1.14
C ASP A 520 13.23 -66.41 2.14
N LYS A 521 14.15 -67.36 2.45
CA LYS A 521 13.95 -68.42 3.46
C LYS A 521 14.53 -68.11 4.84
N GLY A 522 15.11 -66.94 5.05
CA GLY A 522 15.84 -66.58 6.28
C GLY A 522 15.15 -65.67 7.28
N ASN A 523 13.94 -65.15 7.01
CA ASN A 523 13.22 -64.31 7.95
C ASN A 523 11.78 -64.84 8.16
N LYS A 524 11.63 -65.67 9.12
CA LYS A 524 10.40 -65.89 9.89
C LYS A 524 10.67 -65.56 11.34
#